data_3496eb181f094efd81e8dd46cac59a8a
#
_entry.id   3496eb181f094efd81e8dd46cac59a8a
#
_cell.length_a   1.000
_cell.length_b   1.000
_cell.length_c   1.000
_cell.angle_alpha   90.00
_cell.angle_beta   90.00
_cell.angle_gamma   90.00
#
_symmetry.space_group_name_H-M   'P 1'
#
loop_
_entity.id
_entity.type
_entity.pdbx_description
1 polymer ?
#
loop_
_entity_poly.entity_id
_entity_poly.type
_entity_poly.pdbx_seq_one_letter_code
_entity_poly.pdbx_strand_id
1 'polypeptide(L)'
;LREVTLDDSKMILKWQQMPEIRQYAKNPSIPTEEEHMRWMQEKIKENFSYFWIIMHDKEPSGILRLDNYGEKDYLISIFVTPQKFGLGIGKGAISVVQYLFEGIANLSATILPENTASLKLFESSGFIFDKEKKLFIW
;
A
#
# COMPACT_ATOMS: atom_id res chain seq x y z
N LEU A 1 -10.98 6.01 -0.40
CA LEU A 1 -10.49 4.92 0.46
C LEU A 1 -11.63 4.40 1.34
N ARG A 2 -11.75 3.11 1.46
CA ARG A 2 -12.72 2.41 2.30
C ARG A 2 -11.97 1.46 3.23
N GLU A 3 -12.33 1.39 4.50
CA GLU A 3 -11.68 0.47 5.43
C GLU A 3 -11.85 -0.99 4.99
N VAL A 4 -10.77 -1.77 5.13
CA VAL A 4 -10.76 -3.21 4.86
C VAL A 4 -11.48 -3.94 5.98
N THR A 5 -12.25 -4.96 5.61
CA THR A 5 -12.86 -5.91 6.54
C THR A 5 -12.44 -7.34 6.17
N LEU A 6 -12.74 -8.31 7.03
CA LEU A 6 -12.46 -9.73 6.73
C LEU A 6 -13.21 -10.23 5.50
N ASP A 7 -14.33 -9.60 5.14
CA ASP A 7 -15.07 -9.94 3.92
C ASP A 7 -14.27 -9.65 2.66
N ASP A 8 -13.26 -8.78 2.74
CA ASP A 8 -12.38 -8.46 1.61
C ASP A 8 -11.24 -9.47 1.42
N SER A 9 -11.09 -10.43 2.32
CA SER A 9 -9.94 -11.35 2.36
C SER A 9 -9.73 -12.10 1.06
N LYS A 10 -10.78 -12.69 0.49
CA LYS A 10 -10.69 -13.47 -0.76
C LYS A 10 -10.26 -12.61 -1.94
N MET A 11 -10.81 -11.40 -2.03
CA MET A 11 -10.49 -10.45 -3.09
C MET A 11 -9.03 -10.02 -3.01
N ILE A 12 -8.56 -9.66 -1.82
CA ILE A 12 -7.17 -9.24 -1.60
C ILE A 12 -6.20 -10.39 -1.91
N LEU A 13 -6.51 -11.61 -1.47
CA LEU A 13 -5.70 -12.78 -1.77
C LEU A 13 -5.57 -12.99 -3.27
N LYS A 14 -6.68 -12.91 -4.00
CA LYS A 14 -6.69 -13.04 -5.46
C LYS A 14 -5.78 -12.01 -6.12
N TRP A 15 -5.83 -10.76 -5.67
CA TRP A 15 -4.93 -9.72 -6.15
C TRP A 15 -3.47 -10.04 -5.85
N GLN A 16 -3.16 -10.48 -4.62
CA GLN A 16 -1.79 -10.81 -4.22
C GLN A 16 -1.21 -12.03 -4.95
N GLN A 17 -2.06 -12.86 -5.54
CA GLN A 17 -1.63 -13.98 -6.36
C GLN A 17 -1.27 -13.56 -7.79
N MET A 18 -1.63 -12.37 -8.21
CA MET A 18 -1.33 -11.87 -9.56
C MET A 18 0.17 -11.60 -9.71
N PRO A 19 0.83 -12.11 -10.76
CA PRO A 19 2.26 -11.90 -10.97
C PRO A 19 2.67 -10.43 -11.01
N GLU A 20 1.85 -9.58 -11.61
CA GLU A 20 2.10 -8.14 -11.75
C GLU A 20 2.19 -7.44 -10.39
N ILE A 21 1.52 -7.97 -9.37
CA ILE A 21 1.53 -7.44 -8.01
C ILE A 21 2.62 -8.14 -7.19
N ARG A 22 2.71 -9.47 -7.30
CA ARG A 22 3.59 -10.28 -6.45
C ARG A 22 5.06 -10.11 -6.75
N GLN A 23 5.42 -9.78 -7.97
CA GLN A 23 6.83 -9.68 -8.41
C GLN A 23 7.67 -8.72 -7.56
N TYR A 24 7.07 -7.68 -6.99
CA TYR A 24 7.77 -6.68 -6.17
C TYR A 24 7.43 -6.79 -4.68
N ALA A 25 6.78 -7.85 -4.26
CA ALA A 25 6.49 -8.07 -2.86
C ALA A 25 7.77 -8.40 -2.08
N LYS A 26 7.83 -7.94 -0.83
CA LYS A 26 8.95 -8.22 0.06
C LYS A 26 9.20 -9.74 0.21
N ASN A 27 8.11 -10.50 0.25
CA ASN A 27 8.14 -11.96 0.18
C ASN A 27 7.35 -12.39 -1.05
N PRO A 28 8.03 -12.81 -2.16
CA PRO A 28 7.35 -13.15 -3.41
C PRO A 28 6.59 -14.48 -3.37
N SER A 29 6.72 -15.27 -2.30
CA SER A 29 5.96 -16.52 -2.15
C SER A 29 4.45 -16.21 -2.09
N ILE A 30 3.66 -17.02 -2.80
CA ILE A 30 2.20 -16.90 -2.80
C ILE A 30 1.67 -17.49 -1.49
N PRO A 31 0.96 -16.71 -0.65
CA PRO A 31 0.42 -17.24 0.60
C PRO A 31 -0.73 -18.23 0.35
N THR A 32 -0.90 -19.19 1.26
CA THR A 32 -2.09 -20.05 1.28
C THR A 32 -3.29 -19.24 1.81
N GLU A 33 -4.51 -19.77 1.61
CA GLU A 33 -5.71 -19.13 2.16
C GLU A 33 -5.64 -18.98 3.68
N GLU A 34 -5.13 -19.99 4.38
CA GLU A 34 -5.00 -19.96 5.84
C GLU A 34 -3.99 -18.92 6.31
N GLU A 35 -2.82 -18.86 5.67
CA GLU A 35 -1.79 -17.87 5.96
C GLU A 35 -2.32 -16.47 5.71
N HIS A 36 -3.02 -16.26 4.61
CA HIS A 36 -3.59 -14.97 4.26
C HIS A 36 -4.68 -14.53 5.24
N MET A 37 -5.59 -15.43 5.61
CA MET A 37 -6.65 -15.13 6.57
C MET A 37 -6.06 -14.76 7.93
N ARG A 38 -5.05 -15.48 8.38
CA ARG A 38 -4.35 -15.17 9.64
C ARG A 38 -3.69 -13.80 9.59
N TRP A 39 -3.01 -13.51 8.49
CA TRP A 39 -2.38 -12.20 8.26
C TRP A 39 -3.42 -11.08 8.26
N MET A 40 -4.56 -11.27 7.58
CA MET A 40 -5.65 -10.30 7.55
C MET A 40 -6.21 -10.02 8.96
N GLN A 41 -6.42 -11.07 9.74
CA GLN A 41 -6.92 -10.93 11.11
C GLN A 41 -5.96 -10.11 11.98
N GLU A 42 -4.66 -10.36 11.85
CA GLU A 42 -3.65 -9.61 12.58
C GLU A 42 -3.60 -8.15 12.14
N LYS A 43 -3.59 -7.89 10.83
CA LYS A 43 -3.51 -6.54 10.29
C LYS A 43 -4.72 -5.67 10.64
N ILE A 44 -5.92 -6.22 10.59
CA ILE A 44 -7.14 -5.49 10.93
C ILE A 44 -7.16 -5.09 12.41
N LYS A 45 -6.55 -5.91 13.28
CA LYS A 45 -6.48 -5.65 14.71
C LYS A 45 -5.35 -4.71 15.15
N GLU A 46 -4.40 -4.41 14.28
CA GLU A 46 -3.30 -3.52 14.62
C GLU A 46 -3.79 -2.13 15.00
N ASN A 47 -3.41 -1.67 16.19
CA ASN A 47 -3.66 -0.30 16.63
C ASN A 47 -2.70 0.66 15.93
N PHE A 48 -3.17 1.85 15.63
CA PHE A 48 -2.38 2.92 15.01
C PHE A 48 -1.87 2.62 13.60
N SER A 49 -2.37 1.56 12.95
CA SER A 49 -2.13 1.25 11.54
C SER A 49 -3.42 1.36 10.77
N TYR A 50 -3.32 1.58 9.46
CA TYR A 50 -4.48 1.77 8.60
C TYR A 50 -4.42 0.82 7.43
N PHE A 51 -5.58 0.31 7.03
CA PHE A 51 -5.69 -0.61 5.91
C PHE A 51 -6.96 -0.30 5.13
N TRP A 52 -6.79 0.15 3.88
CA TRP A 52 -7.93 0.57 3.05
C TRP A 52 -7.96 -0.13 1.70
N ILE A 53 -9.18 -0.28 1.20
CA ILE A 53 -9.43 -0.58 -0.22
C ILE A 53 -9.47 0.75 -0.95
N ILE A 54 -8.76 0.83 -2.09
CA ILE A 54 -8.87 1.95 -3.00
C ILE A 54 -10.09 1.72 -3.88
N MET A 55 -11.06 2.64 -3.82
CA MET A 55 -12.26 2.58 -4.64
C MET A 55 -12.13 3.54 -5.82
N HIS A 56 -12.48 3.07 -7.01
CA HIS A 56 -12.51 3.87 -8.22
C HIS A 56 -13.78 3.56 -8.99
N ASP A 57 -14.61 4.58 -9.27
CA ASP A 57 -15.91 4.43 -9.92
C ASP A 57 -16.77 3.32 -9.26
N LYS A 58 -16.79 3.32 -7.93
CA LYS A 58 -17.52 2.35 -7.09
C LYS A 58 -16.98 0.92 -7.19
N GLU A 59 -15.81 0.72 -7.79
CA GLU A 59 -15.16 -0.59 -7.89
C GLU A 59 -13.90 -0.67 -7.02
N PRO A 60 -13.69 -1.77 -6.28
CA PRO A 60 -12.42 -2.02 -5.60
C PRO A 60 -11.29 -2.11 -6.64
N SER A 61 -10.24 -1.30 -6.44
CA SER A 61 -9.18 -1.12 -7.45
C SER A 61 -7.76 -1.30 -6.91
N GLY A 62 -7.62 -1.62 -5.65
CA GLY A 62 -6.33 -1.84 -5.02
C GLY A 62 -6.39 -1.68 -3.51
N ILE A 63 -5.22 -1.68 -2.89
CA ILE A 63 -5.10 -1.42 -1.45
C ILE A 63 -4.09 -0.31 -1.18
N LEU A 64 -4.29 0.36 -0.06
CA LEU A 64 -3.30 1.23 0.55
C LEU A 64 -3.25 0.93 2.04
N ARG A 65 -2.04 0.70 2.55
CA ARG A 65 -1.83 0.38 3.95
C ARG A 65 -0.78 1.31 4.54
N LEU A 66 -1.02 1.75 5.77
CA LEU A 66 -0.04 2.48 6.57
C LEU A 66 0.32 1.64 7.76
N ASP A 67 1.57 1.20 7.81
CA ASP A 67 2.11 0.46 8.95
C ASP A 67 2.87 1.42 9.87
N ASN A 68 2.42 1.53 11.12
CA ASN A 68 3.08 2.37 12.11
C ASN A 68 4.37 1.69 12.60
N TYR A 69 5.49 2.42 12.58
CA TYR A 69 6.77 1.90 13.06
C TYR A 69 7.49 2.85 14.04
N GLY A 70 6.79 3.88 14.48
CA GLY A 70 7.32 4.86 15.43
C GLY A 70 6.19 5.75 15.93
N GLU A 71 6.50 6.77 16.70
CA GLU A 71 5.48 7.62 17.30
C GLU A 71 4.54 8.25 16.27
N LYS A 72 5.12 8.78 15.19
CA LYS A 72 4.37 9.42 14.10
C LYS A 72 4.85 8.94 12.73
N ASP A 73 5.51 7.80 12.68
CA ASP A 73 6.13 7.29 11.47
C ASP A 73 5.32 6.17 10.87
N TYR A 74 4.97 6.31 9.59
CA TYR A 74 4.17 5.33 8.86
C TYR A 74 4.83 4.93 7.55
N LEU A 75 4.85 3.64 7.30
CA LEU A 75 5.32 3.08 6.05
C LEU A 75 4.13 2.82 5.13
N ILE A 76 4.14 3.40 3.93
CA ILE A 76 3.08 3.21 2.94
C ILE A 76 3.37 1.96 2.12
N SER A 77 2.37 1.09 2.02
CA SER A 77 2.33 0.01 1.04
C SER A 77 1.10 0.20 0.16
N ILE A 78 1.29 0.17 -1.14
CA ILE A 78 0.20 0.40 -2.10
C ILE A 78 0.35 -0.51 -3.32
N PHE A 79 -0.77 -1.02 -3.80
CA PHE A 79 -0.86 -1.53 -5.17
C PHE A 79 -2.22 -1.22 -5.76
N VAL A 80 -2.25 -1.16 -7.08
CA VAL A 80 -3.47 -0.99 -7.90
C VAL A 80 -3.61 -2.24 -8.75
N THR A 81 -4.85 -2.68 -8.99
CA THR A 81 -5.08 -3.86 -9.84
C THR A 81 -4.59 -3.59 -11.28
N PRO A 82 -4.07 -4.62 -11.98
CA PRO A 82 -3.52 -4.41 -13.33
C PRO A 82 -4.47 -3.74 -14.32
N GLN A 83 -5.78 -4.05 -14.24
CA GLN A 83 -6.79 -3.45 -15.12
C GLN A 83 -6.92 -1.93 -14.94
N LYS A 84 -6.44 -1.41 -13.82
CA LYS A 84 -6.54 0.01 -13.47
C LYS A 84 -5.20 0.75 -13.57
N PHE A 85 -4.16 0.11 -14.13
CA PHE A 85 -2.87 0.77 -14.34
C PHE A 85 -3.00 1.96 -15.28
N GLY A 86 -2.21 3.00 -15.05
CA GLY A 86 -2.14 4.17 -15.92
C GLY A 86 -3.29 5.17 -15.79
N LEU A 87 -4.19 4.99 -14.84
CA LEU A 87 -5.35 5.87 -14.64
C LEU A 87 -5.13 6.94 -13.55
N GLY A 88 -3.94 7.00 -12.94
CA GLY A 88 -3.65 7.95 -11.87
C GLY A 88 -4.26 7.60 -10.52
N ILE A 89 -4.77 6.38 -10.35
CA ILE A 89 -5.45 5.93 -9.14
C ILE A 89 -4.49 5.89 -7.94
N GLY A 90 -3.30 5.34 -8.13
CA GLY A 90 -2.28 5.28 -7.07
C GLY A 90 -1.88 6.66 -6.58
N LYS A 91 -1.64 7.57 -7.51
CA LYS A 91 -1.28 8.96 -7.18
C LYS A 91 -2.42 9.65 -6.43
N GLY A 92 -3.66 9.45 -6.85
CA GLY A 92 -4.83 9.99 -6.18
C GLY A 92 -4.96 9.45 -4.75
N ALA A 93 -4.77 8.16 -4.55
CA ALA A 93 -4.84 7.55 -3.22
C ALA A 93 -3.74 8.09 -2.29
N ILE A 94 -2.51 8.23 -2.78
CA ILE A 94 -1.41 8.81 -2.00
C ILE A 94 -1.73 10.27 -1.65
N SER A 95 -2.27 11.04 -2.59
CA SER A 95 -2.64 12.44 -2.33
C SER A 95 -3.68 12.57 -1.21
N VAL A 96 -4.64 11.66 -1.15
CA VAL A 96 -5.63 11.64 -0.06
C VAL A 96 -4.95 11.41 1.28
N VAL A 97 -4.05 10.44 1.35
CA VAL A 97 -3.29 10.15 2.58
C VAL A 97 -2.41 11.33 2.98
N GLN A 98 -1.71 11.93 2.03
CA GLN A 98 -0.89 13.11 2.27
C GLN A 98 -1.73 14.24 2.87
N TYR A 99 -2.90 14.50 2.31
CA TYR A 99 -3.81 15.52 2.82
C TYR A 99 -4.26 15.22 4.26
N LEU A 100 -4.63 13.95 4.53
CA LEU A 100 -5.12 13.56 5.85
C LEU A 100 -4.03 13.60 6.94
N PHE A 101 -2.78 13.40 6.58
CA PHE A 101 -1.68 13.26 7.53
C PHE A 101 -0.69 14.43 7.50
N GLU A 102 -0.94 15.45 6.71
CA GLU A 102 -0.09 16.64 6.63
C GLU A 102 0.07 17.31 8.01
N GLY A 103 1.32 17.47 8.44
CA GLY A 103 1.62 18.04 9.76
C GLY A 103 1.31 17.14 10.95
N ILE A 104 0.78 15.94 10.71
CA ILE A 104 0.39 14.99 11.77
C ILE A 104 1.37 13.83 11.85
N ALA A 105 1.80 13.31 10.71
CA ALA A 105 2.63 12.12 10.64
C ALA A 105 3.68 12.22 9.54
N ASN A 106 4.73 11.41 9.68
CA ASN A 106 5.76 11.24 8.67
C ASN A 106 5.43 10.01 7.82
N LEU A 107 5.42 10.19 6.51
CA LEU A 107 5.13 9.11 5.56
C LEU A 107 6.40 8.69 4.85
N SER A 108 6.61 7.39 4.74
CA SER A 108 7.76 6.83 4.04
C SER A 108 7.37 5.58 3.26
N ALA A 109 8.25 5.16 2.34
CA ALA A 109 8.02 3.97 1.54
C ALA A 109 9.34 3.27 1.24
N THR A 110 9.30 1.94 1.20
CA THR A 110 10.40 1.10 0.71
C THR A 110 10.06 0.68 -0.71
N ILE A 111 10.94 1.00 -1.66
CA ILE A 111 10.69 0.69 -3.07
C ILE A 111 11.92 -0.02 -3.64
N LEU A 112 11.70 -1.18 -4.26
CA LEU A 112 12.77 -1.90 -4.94
C LEU A 112 13.24 -1.10 -6.16
N PRO A 113 14.56 -1.06 -6.44
CA PRO A 113 15.09 -0.31 -7.59
C PRO A 113 14.49 -0.72 -8.94
N GLU A 114 14.08 -1.97 -9.07
CA GLU A 114 13.47 -2.51 -10.29
C GLU A 114 12.02 -2.06 -10.48
N ASN A 115 11.37 -1.61 -9.42
CA ASN A 115 9.97 -1.20 -9.45
C ASN A 115 9.84 0.23 -9.95
N THR A 116 10.06 0.42 -11.25
CA THR A 116 10.05 1.73 -11.92
C THR A 116 8.73 2.46 -11.76
N ALA A 117 7.61 1.74 -11.83
CA ALA A 117 6.29 2.33 -11.68
C ALA A 117 6.09 2.97 -10.30
N SER A 118 6.48 2.27 -9.22
CA SER A 118 6.41 2.80 -7.87
C SER A 118 7.39 3.95 -7.65
N LEU A 119 8.61 3.87 -8.21
CA LEU A 119 9.56 4.97 -8.14
C LEU A 119 8.96 6.26 -8.71
N LYS A 120 8.39 6.18 -9.91
CA LYS A 120 7.74 7.33 -10.55
C LYS A 120 6.55 7.83 -9.73
N LEU A 121 5.75 6.91 -9.21
CA LEU A 121 4.57 7.25 -8.40
C LEU A 121 4.96 8.05 -7.17
N PHE A 122 5.89 7.56 -6.37
CA PHE A 122 6.30 8.21 -5.13
C PHE A 122 7.09 9.49 -5.38
N GLU A 123 8.00 9.52 -6.35
CA GLU A 123 8.73 10.73 -6.72
C GLU A 123 7.79 11.83 -7.20
N SER A 124 6.81 11.50 -8.05
CA SER A 124 5.81 12.46 -8.52
C SER A 124 4.87 12.94 -7.41
N SER A 125 4.80 12.20 -6.30
CA SER A 125 4.03 12.57 -5.11
C SER A 125 4.85 13.34 -4.07
N GLY A 126 6.10 13.69 -4.39
CA GLY A 126 6.96 14.51 -3.54
C GLY A 126 7.83 13.74 -2.55
N PHE A 127 7.90 12.42 -2.67
CA PHE A 127 8.81 11.62 -1.84
C PHE A 127 10.25 11.75 -2.33
N ILE A 128 11.19 11.84 -1.39
CA ILE A 128 12.62 11.98 -1.66
C ILE A 128 13.36 10.83 -1.01
N PHE A 129 14.30 10.23 -1.72
CA PHE A 129 15.09 9.12 -1.18
C PHE A 129 16.11 9.62 -0.16
N ASP A 130 16.04 9.05 1.05
CA ASP A 130 17.01 9.29 2.13
C ASP A 130 18.00 8.12 2.17
N LYS A 131 19.27 8.42 1.87
CA LYS A 131 20.34 7.41 1.77
C LYS A 131 20.69 6.77 3.13
N GLU A 132 20.57 7.53 4.20
CA GLU A 132 20.88 7.02 5.55
C GLU A 132 19.82 6.05 6.03
N LYS A 133 18.54 6.41 5.89
CA LYS A 133 17.41 5.59 6.31
C LYS A 133 17.06 4.53 5.29
N LYS A 134 17.54 4.65 4.05
CA LYS A 134 17.20 3.80 2.90
C LYS A 134 15.70 3.74 2.63
N LEU A 135 15.04 4.89 2.79
CA LEU A 135 13.59 5.06 2.61
C LEU A 135 13.31 6.27 1.72
N PHE A 136 12.20 6.20 0.99
CA PHE A 136 11.60 7.38 0.38
C PHE A 136 10.77 8.10 1.43
N ILE A 137 10.99 9.38 1.64
CA ILE A 137 10.37 10.17 2.70
C ILE A 137 9.63 11.36 2.11
N TRP A 138 8.43 11.57 2.61
CA TRP A 138 7.62 12.74 2.28
C TRP A 138 7.55 13.71 3.44
#